data_5d585645f1ae3a5944df8ae92b645a7a
#
_entry.id   5d585645f1ae3a5944df8ae92b645a7a
#
_cell.length_a   1.000
_cell.length_b   1.000
_cell.length_c   1.000
_cell.angle_alpha   90.00
_cell.angle_beta   90.00
_cell.angle_gamma   90.00
#
_symmetry.space_group_name_H-M   'P 1'
#
loop_
_entity.id
_entity.type
_entity.pdbx_description
1 polymer ?
#
loop_
_entity_poly.entity_id
_entity_poly.type
_entity_poly.pdbx_seq_one_letter_code
_entity_poly.pdbx_strand_id
1 'polypeptide(L)'
;MRLQFKLNWLGNLTRDFVSCVASGKSGIKSLAEAEKREIVFGATGPSALTAQQPYVFRNLLGHKAKVITGYKGTKAIWLAMEKGEVDAVCAFWASLAMGPQKQAIDSGALVPIVQMGNENHPVYGKTPSIYDFAKNEADKQVMRFIFGLTEITRPFATTPGVPKERLAALRKGFWDTATSAALKETADRQKLIVDPMDAAATEKAFRDVLASPKEVVERAKEMIRRPKS
;
A
#
# COMPACT_ATOMS: atom_id res chain seq x y z
N MET A 1 11.45 7.55 23.36
CA MET A 1 11.26 8.41 22.15
C MET A 1 11.60 7.58 20.93
N ARG A 2 10.68 7.43 19.97
CA ARG A 2 10.85 6.51 18.84
C ARG A 2 11.96 7.02 17.90
N LEU A 3 12.78 6.11 17.36
CA LEU A 3 13.95 6.42 16.53
C LEU A 3 13.61 7.26 15.29
N GLN A 4 12.45 7.02 14.68
CA GLN A 4 12.01 7.71 13.46
C GLN A 4 11.87 9.23 13.62
N PHE A 5 11.64 9.75 14.83
CA PHE A 5 11.60 11.19 15.11
C PHE A 5 13.00 11.84 15.17
N LYS A 6 14.05 11.02 15.20
CA LYS A 6 15.43 11.49 15.26
C LYS A 6 16.16 11.43 13.91
N LEU A 7 15.55 10.76 12.92
CA LEU A 7 16.16 10.67 11.58
C LEU A 7 16.04 11.99 10.84
N ASN A 8 17.04 12.28 10.04
CA ASN A 8 17.01 13.39 9.10
C ASN A 8 16.58 12.86 7.73
N TRP A 9 15.35 13.10 7.35
CA TRP A 9 14.84 12.67 6.05
C TRP A 9 15.49 13.46 4.91
N LEU A 10 15.90 12.77 3.86
CA LEU A 10 16.44 13.34 2.62
C LEU A 10 15.35 13.42 1.55
N GLY A 11 14.41 12.50 1.56
CA GLY A 11 13.29 12.40 0.65
C GLY A 11 12.80 10.96 0.51
N ASN A 12 11.82 10.76 -0.34
CA ASN A 12 11.33 9.45 -0.77
C ASN A 12 11.42 9.36 -2.29
N LEU A 13 12.01 8.30 -2.84
CA LEU A 13 12.29 8.21 -4.28
C LEU A 13 11.04 7.89 -5.09
N THR A 14 10.11 7.13 -4.51
CA THR A 14 8.90 6.73 -5.22
C THR A 14 7.72 6.57 -4.29
N ARG A 15 6.54 6.98 -4.75
CA ARG A 15 5.26 6.61 -4.19
C ARG A 15 4.76 5.40 -4.99
N ASP A 16 4.70 4.23 -4.35
CA ASP A 16 4.20 3.02 -4.99
C ASP A 16 2.88 2.63 -4.32
N PHE A 17 1.80 2.90 -5.01
CA PHE A 17 0.44 2.69 -4.51
C PHE A 17 0.11 1.20 -4.45
N VAL A 18 -0.65 0.82 -3.45
CA VAL A 18 -1.03 -0.58 -3.24
C VAL A 18 -2.52 -0.79 -3.49
N SER A 19 -2.85 -1.97 -4.01
CA SER A 19 -4.23 -2.41 -4.20
C SER A 19 -4.43 -3.86 -3.76
N CYS A 20 -5.69 -4.30 -3.76
CA CYS A 20 -6.03 -5.71 -3.84
C CYS A 20 -6.56 -6.01 -5.23
N VAL A 21 -6.16 -7.16 -5.78
CA VAL A 21 -6.62 -7.63 -7.09
C VAL A 21 -7.34 -8.96 -6.92
N ALA A 22 -8.42 -9.14 -7.68
CA ALA A 22 -9.14 -10.41 -7.79
C ALA A 22 -8.77 -11.12 -9.10
N SER A 23 -8.93 -12.43 -9.13
CA SER A 23 -8.90 -13.20 -10.37
C SER A 23 -10.09 -12.79 -11.25
N GLY A 24 -9.86 -12.51 -12.53
CA GLY A 24 -10.94 -12.25 -13.48
C GLY A 24 -11.97 -13.39 -13.56
N LYS A 25 -11.55 -14.64 -13.30
CA LYS A 25 -12.42 -15.81 -13.23
C LYS A 25 -13.39 -15.79 -12.05
N SER A 26 -13.06 -15.10 -10.95
CA SER A 26 -13.93 -14.99 -9.77
C SER A 26 -15.18 -14.13 -10.04
N GLY A 27 -15.14 -13.32 -11.09
CA GLY A 27 -16.20 -12.36 -11.42
C GLY A 27 -16.27 -11.16 -10.48
N ILE A 28 -15.34 -11.03 -9.50
CA ILE A 28 -15.30 -9.93 -8.56
C ILE A 28 -14.73 -8.70 -9.24
N LYS A 29 -15.46 -7.59 -9.20
CA LYS A 29 -15.08 -6.32 -9.84
C LYS A 29 -14.80 -5.18 -8.84
N SER A 30 -15.23 -5.34 -7.59
CA SER A 30 -15.08 -4.33 -6.54
C SER A 30 -15.09 -4.97 -5.15
N LEU A 31 -14.40 -4.37 -4.19
CA LEU A 31 -14.49 -4.75 -2.78
C LEU A 31 -15.91 -4.63 -2.22
N ALA A 32 -16.76 -3.76 -2.77
CA ALA A 32 -18.18 -3.63 -2.37
C ALA A 32 -18.94 -4.95 -2.42
N GLU A 33 -18.55 -5.88 -3.29
CA GLU A 33 -19.19 -7.19 -3.36
C GLU A 33 -19.04 -8.02 -2.08
N ALA A 34 -18.00 -7.71 -1.25
CA ALA A 34 -17.79 -8.36 0.03
C ALA A 34 -18.86 -8.03 1.10
N GLU A 35 -19.73 -7.06 0.85
CA GLU A 35 -20.92 -6.82 1.67
C GLU A 35 -21.95 -7.96 1.48
N LYS A 36 -22.06 -8.49 0.29
CA LYS A 36 -23.08 -9.46 -0.10
C LYS A 36 -22.56 -10.89 -0.10
N ARG A 37 -21.37 -11.14 -0.65
CA ARG A 37 -20.75 -12.46 -0.75
C ARG A 37 -19.39 -12.53 -0.11
N GLU A 38 -18.95 -13.72 0.32
CA GLU A 38 -17.61 -13.94 0.82
C GLU A 38 -16.59 -13.78 -0.31
N ILE A 39 -15.52 -13.03 -0.05
CA ILE A 39 -14.32 -12.97 -0.90
C ILE A 39 -13.19 -13.66 -0.14
N VAL A 40 -12.58 -14.66 -0.77
CA VAL A 40 -11.48 -15.44 -0.21
C VAL A 40 -10.14 -14.85 -0.64
N PHE A 41 -9.38 -14.32 0.32
CA PHE A 41 -8.06 -13.74 0.08
C PHE A 41 -6.95 -14.72 0.42
N GLY A 42 -5.99 -14.91 -0.49
CA GLY A 42 -4.75 -15.61 -0.22
C GLY A 42 -3.73 -14.72 0.49
N ALA A 43 -2.99 -15.28 1.47
CA ALA A 43 -1.98 -14.53 2.21
C ALA A 43 -0.76 -15.40 2.57
N THR A 44 0.42 -14.77 2.65
CA THR A 44 1.68 -15.46 2.97
C THR A 44 1.78 -15.83 4.45
N GLY A 45 1.24 -15.00 5.32
CA GLY A 45 1.23 -15.25 6.77
C GLY A 45 0.28 -14.31 7.50
N PRO A 46 -0.07 -14.62 8.76
CA PRO A 46 -1.09 -13.88 9.50
C PRO A 46 -0.69 -12.42 9.82
N SER A 47 0.60 -12.11 9.83
CA SER A 47 1.12 -10.75 10.07
C SER A 47 1.62 -10.07 8.80
N ALA A 48 1.45 -10.69 7.62
CA ALA A 48 1.83 -10.10 6.35
C ALA A 48 0.80 -9.06 5.87
N LEU A 49 1.24 -8.09 5.07
CA LEU A 49 0.33 -7.10 4.46
C LEU A 49 -0.80 -7.78 3.65
N THR A 50 -0.49 -8.90 2.98
CA THR A 50 -1.46 -9.72 2.26
C THR A 50 -2.62 -10.24 3.13
N ALA A 51 -2.43 -10.34 4.45
CA ALA A 51 -3.46 -10.73 5.42
C ALA A 51 -4.03 -9.51 6.17
N GLN A 52 -3.18 -8.56 6.57
CA GLN A 52 -3.61 -7.42 7.36
C GLN A 52 -4.65 -6.56 6.64
N GLN A 53 -4.49 -6.36 5.33
CA GLN A 53 -5.43 -5.58 4.53
C GLN A 53 -6.83 -6.22 4.50
N PRO A 54 -7.01 -7.51 4.15
CA PRO A 54 -8.31 -8.16 4.26
C PRO A 54 -8.87 -8.23 5.69
N TYR A 55 -8.02 -8.29 6.72
CA TYR A 55 -8.51 -8.20 8.10
C TYR A 55 -9.17 -6.84 8.39
N VAL A 56 -8.62 -5.74 7.86
CA VAL A 56 -9.27 -4.42 7.97
C VAL A 56 -10.65 -4.44 7.28
N PHE A 57 -10.78 -5.08 6.13
CA PHE A 57 -12.07 -5.17 5.45
C PHE A 57 -13.10 -5.89 6.32
N ARG A 58 -12.70 -6.96 6.99
CA ARG A 58 -13.59 -7.69 7.90
C ARG A 58 -13.84 -6.95 9.20
N ASN A 59 -12.78 -6.49 9.88
CA ASN A 59 -12.87 -5.99 11.25
C ASN A 59 -13.41 -4.56 11.33
N LEU A 60 -13.07 -3.69 10.36
CA LEU A 60 -13.47 -2.30 10.35
C LEU A 60 -14.72 -2.05 9.51
N LEU A 61 -14.78 -2.66 8.31
CA LEU A 61 -15.88 -2.43 7.39
C LEU A 61 -17.04 -3.41 7.58
N GLY A 62 -16.79 -4.56 8.21
CA GLY A 62 -17.78 -5.63 8.35
C GLY A 62 -18.00 -6.44 7.08
N HIS A 63 -17.07 -6.36 6.12
CA HIS A 63 -17.13 -7.10 4.87
C HIS A 63 -16.90 -8.60 5.09
N LYS A 64 -17.48 -9.43 4.23
CA LYS A 64 -17.32 -10.89 4.25
C LYS A 64 -15.97 -11.26 3.60
N ALA A 65 -14.87 -10.94 4.30
CA ALA A 65 -13.51 -11.24 3.84
C ALA A 65 -12.94 -12.42 4.64
N LYS A 66 -12.64 -13.52 3.93
CA LYS A 66 -11.97 -14.72 4.48
C LYS A 66 -10.53 -14.72 4.06
N VAL A 67 -9.61 -15.06 4.97
CA VAL A 67 -8.17 -15.06 4.68
C VAL A 67 -7.60 -16.46 4.87
N ILE A 68 -7.00 -17.01 3.82
CA ILE A 68 -6.26 -18.28 3.84
C ILE A 68 -4.77 -17.93 3.86
N THR A 69 -4.08 -18.29 4.93
CA THR A 69 -2.65 -18.03 5.15
C THR A 69 -1.80 -19.27 4.89
N GLY A 70 -0.49 -19.08 4.69
CA GLY A 70 0.47 -20.18 4.56
C GLY A 70 1.06 -20.36 3.17
N TYR A 71 0.72 -19.50 2.23
CA TYR A 71 1.35 -19.50 0.90
C TYR A 71 2.83 -19.06 0.98
N LYS A 72 3.71 -19.77 0.27
CA LYS A 72 5.17 -19.53 0.27
C LYS A 72 5.59 -18.29 -0.57
N GLY A 73 4.70 -17.31 -0.73
CA GLY A 73 4.95 -16.07 -1.47
C GLY A 73 3.81 -15.73 -2.42
N THR A 74 3.85 -14.52 -2.97
CA THR A 74 2.79 -13.99 -3.83
C THR A 74 2.57 -14.83 -5.10
N LYS A 75 3.63 -15.40 -5.66
CA LYS A 75 3.52 -16.31 -6.84
C LYS A 75 2.65 -17.54 -6.55
N ALA A 76 2.77 -18.11 -5.33
CA ALA A 76 1.94 -19.25 -4.93
C ALA A 76 0.47 -18.84 -4.77
N ILE A 77 0.21 -17.61 -4.31
CA ILE A 77 -1.16 -17.08 -4.22
C ILE A 77 -1.74 -16.86 -5.62
N TRP A 78 -0.97 -16.34 -6.57
CA TRP A 78 -1.44 -16.16 -7.95
C TRP A 78 -1.82 -17.49 -8.59
N LEU A 79 -1.00 -18.54 -8.40
CA LEU A 79 -1.34 -19.88 -8.88
C LEU A 79 -2.63 -20.42 -8.24
N ALA A 80 -2.82 -20.18 -6.94
CA ALA A 80 -4.06 -20.53 -6.24
C ALA A 80 -5.27 -19.76 -6.79
N MET A 81 -5.10 -18.48 -7.14
CA MET A 81 -6.14 -17.68 -7.81
C MET A 81 -6.47 -18.24 -9.20
N GLU A 82 -5.48 -18.63 -9.99
CA GLU A 82 -5.70 -19.25 -11.30
C GLU A 82 -6.47 -20.57 -11.22
N LYS A 83 -6.23 -21.34 -10.14
CA LYS A 83 -6.94 -22.61 -9.86
C LYS A 83 -8.31 -22.41 -9.21
N GLY A 84 -8.65 -21.19 -8.78
CA GLY A 84 -9.89 -20.89 -8.07
C GLY A 84 -9.92 -21.32 -6.60
N GLU A 85 -8.75 -21.57 -5.99
CA GLU A 85 -8.64 -21.90 -4.56
C GLU A 85 -8.86 -20.67 -3.67
N VAL A 86 -8.48 -19.48 -4.16
CA VAL A 86 -8.74 -18.17 -3.57
C VAL A 86 -9.16 -17.17 -4.66
N ASP A 87 -9.94 -16.16 -4.30
CA ASP A 87 -10.48 -15.17 -5.22
C ASP A 87 -9.52 -14.02 -5.48
N ALA A 88 -8.79 -13.59 -4.46
CA ALA A 88 -8.07 -12.32 -4.47
C ALA A 88 -6.79 -12.36 -3.65
N VAL A 89 -5.93 -11.37 -3.90
CA VAL A 89 -4.74 -11.08 -3.10
C VAL A 89 -4.60 -9.58 -2.90
N CYS A 90 -4.13 -9.18 -1.72
CA CYS A 90 -3.76 -7.80 -1.41
C CYS A 90 -2.24 -7.59 -1.46
N ALA A 91 -1.78 -6.37 -1.15
CA ALA A 91 -0.40 -5.94 -1.32
C ALA A 91 0.08 -6.03 -2.79
N PHE A 92 -0.81 -5.69 -3.72
CA PHE A 92 -0.52 -5.59 -5.15
C PHE A 92 -0.11 -4.15 -5.49
N TRP A 93 1.15 -3.96 -5.85
CA TRP A 93 1.74 -2.64 -6.06
C TRP A 93 1.52 -2.12 -7.49
N ALA A 94 1.41 -0.81 -7.65
CA ALA A 94 1.27 -0.17 -8.96
C ALA A 94 2.45 -0.48 -9.89
N SER A 95 3.65 -0.62 -9.34
CA SER A 95 4.84 -1.09 -10.08
C SER A 95 4.65 -2.48 -10.70
N LEU A 96 3.88 -3.37 -10.08
CA LEU A 96 3.52 -4.66 -10.68
C LEU A 96 2.52 -4.49 -11.82
N ALA A 97 1.50 -3.63 -11.63
CA ALA A 97 0.48 -3.35 -12.63
C ALA A 97 1.04 -2.66 -13.89
N MET A 98 2.05 -1.81 -13.72
CA MET A 98 2.73 -1.12 -14.83
C MET A 98 3.84 -1.96 -15.49
N GLY A 99 4.36 -2.95 -14.77
CA GLY A 99 5.48 -3.79 -15.16
C GLY A 99 5.07 -5.24 -15.43
N PRO A 100 5.51 -6.21 -14.59
CA PRO A 100 5.37 -7.64 -14.85
C PRO A 100 3.93 -8.14 -15.00
N GLN A 101 2.95 -7.46 -14.37
CA GLN A 101 1.55 -7.87 -14.39
C GLN A 101 0.66 -7.00 -15.29
N LYS A 102 1.27 -6.09 -16.06
CA LYS A 102 0.51 -5.19 -16.94
C LYS A 102 -0.42 -5.94 -17.88
N GLN A 103 0.07 -6.99 -18.54
CA GLN A 103 -0.74 -7.80 -19.45
C GLN A 103 -1.94 -8.46 -18.74
N ALA A 104 -1.77 -8.92 -17.49
CA ALA A 104 -2.85 -9.53 -16.72
C ALA A 104 -3.91 -8.50 -16.30
N ILE A 105 -3.53 -7.27 -16.01
CA ILE A 105 -4.46 -6.16 -15.74
C ILE A 105 -5.18 -5.76 -17.03
N ASP A 106 -4.45 -5.52 -18.13
CA ASP A 106 -5.01 -5.07 -19.40
C ASP A 106 -6.00 -6.08 -20.00
N SER A 107 -5.75 -7.38 -19.82
CA SER A 107 -6.63 -8.46 -20.28
C SER A 107 -7.79 -8.76 -19.34
N GLY A 108 -7.83 -8.16 -18.14
CA GLY A 108 -8.81 -8.48 -17.10
C GLY A 108 -8.60 -9.83 -16.41
N ALA A 109 -7.45 -10.49 -16.62
CA ALA A 109 -7.09 -11.69 -15.86
C ALA A 109 -6.87 -11.39 -14.38
N LEU A 110 -6.39 -10.17 -14.08
CA LEU A 110 -6.36 -9.57 -12.74
C LEU A 110 -7.18 -8.28 -12.75
N VAL A 111 -8.08 -8.14 -11.78
CA VAL A 111 -9.00 -7.01 -11.64
C VAL A 111 -8.70 -6.29 -10.34
N PRO A 112 -8.22 -5.03 -10.35
CA PRO A 112 -8.11 -4.23 -9.15
C PRO A 112 -9.49 -3.98 -8.54
N ILE A 113 -9.68 -4.31 -7.25
CA ILE A 113 -10.97 -4.25 -6.57
C ILE A 113 -11.06 -3.14 -5.51
N VAL A 114 -9.94 -2.70 -5.01
CA VAL A 114 -9.79 -1.56 -4.08
C VAL A 114 -8.36 -1.06 -4.13
N GLN A 115 -8.15 0.24 -4.08
CA GLN A 115 -6.82 0.84 -3.94
C GLN A 115 -6.67 1.53 -2.58
N MET A 116 -5.45 1.48 -2.03
CA MET A 116 -5.10 2.02 -0.73
C MET A 116 -3.99 3.05 -0.91
N GLY A 117 -4.37 4.30 -0.80
CA GLY A 117 -3.50 5.46 -0.94
C GLY A 117 -4.31 6.71 -0.67
N ASN A 118 -3.65 7.83 -0.40
CA ASN A 118 -4.33 9.12 -0.20
C ASN A 118 -4.90 9.69 -1.50
N GLU A 119 -4.37 9.22 -2.63
CA GLU A 119 -4.80 9.58 -3.98
C GLU A 119 -5.04 8.31 -4.80
N ASN A 120 -5.88 8.43 -5.83
CA ASN A 120 -6.11 7.33 -6.76
C ASN A 120 -4.99 7.26 -7.81
N HIS A 121 -4.38 6.10 -7.97
CA HIS A 121 -3.34 5.91 -8.98
C HIS A 121 -3.95 5.58 -10.34
N PRO A 122 -3.54 6.27 -11.44
CA PRO A 122 -4.13 6.09 -12.78
C PRO A 122 -4.12 4.64 -13.30
N VAL A 123 -3.11 3.84 -12.92
CA VAL A 123 -3.01 2.43 -13.36
C VAL A 123 -4.17 1.55 -12.88
N TYR A 124 -4.84 1.95 -11.80
CA TYR A 124 -6.01 1.24 -11.27
C TYR A 124 -7.35 1.79 -11.79
N GLY A 125 -7.30 2.81 -12.65
CA GLY A 125 -8.47 3.38 -13.32
C GLY A 125 -9.53 3.86 -12.33
N LYS A 126 -10.76 3.36 -12.49
CA LYS A 126 -11.92 3.70 -11.64
C LYS A 126 -12.07 2.83 -10.39
N THR A 127 -11.04 2.07 -10.03
CA THR A 127 -11.07 1.25 -8.80
C THR A 127 -11.29 2.14 -7.59
N PRO A 128 -12.26 1.83 -6.71
CA PRO A 128 -12.56 2.69 -5.56
C PRO A 128 -11.40 2.74 -4.57
N SER A 129 -11.28 3.88 -3.87
CA SER A 129 -10.37 4.01 -2.73
C SER A 129 -10.93 3.27 -1.52
N ILE A 130 -10.04 2.75 -0.68
CA ILE A 130 -10.44 2.18 0.62
C ILE A 130 -11.19 3.19 1.49
N TYR A 131 -10.90 4.48 1.35
CA TYR A 131 -11.56 5.55 2.10
C TYR A 131 -13.01 5.77 1.72
N ASP A 132 -13.44 5.33 0.52
CA ASP A 132 -14.82 5.41 0.06
C ASP A 132 -15.75 4.45 0.84
N PHE A 133 -15.18 3.43 1.48
CA PHE A 133 -15.89 2.45 2.30
C PHE A 133 -16.00 2.84 3.78
N ALA A 134 -15.41 3.95 4.19
CA ALA A 134 -15.45 4.39 5.58
C ALA A 134 -16.86 4.84 5.96
N LYS A 135 -17.38 4.34 7.09
CA LYS A 135 -18.73 4.66 7.58
C LYS A 135 -18.79 6.03 8.28
N ASN A 136 -17.67 6.52 8.78
CA ASN A 136 -17.54 7.76 9.54
C ASN A 136 -16.10 8.25 9.57
N GLU A 137 -15.86 9.45 10.10
CA GLU A 137 -14.52 10.02 10.17
C GLU A 137 -13.56 9.26 11.09
N ALA A 138 -14.06 8.61 12.14
CA ALA A 138 -13.23 7.79 13.02
C ALA A 138 -12.67 6.56 12.28
N ASP A 139 -13.45 5.95 11.40
CA ASP A 139 -12.98 4.86 10.53
C ASP A 139 -11.93 5.38 9.54
N LYS A 140 -12.12 6.57 8.94
CA LYS A 140 -11.12 7.20 8.06
C LYS A 140 -9.80 7.47 8.78
N GLN A 141 -9.85 7.93 10.04
CA GLN A 141 -8.63 8.15 10.84
C GLN A 141 -7.86 6.85 11.06
N VAL A 142 -8.56 5.75 11.38
CA VAL A 142 -7.95 4.42 11.51
C VAL A 142 -7.33 3.96 10.19
N MET A 143 -8.05 4.14 9.07
CA MET A 143 -7.52 3.82 7.74
C MET A 143 -6.30 4.66 7.38
N ARG A 144 -6.31 5.99 7.64
CA ARG A 144 -5.16 6.86 7.43
C ARG A 144 -3.95 6.42 8.24
N PHE A 145 -4.16 5.97 9.47
CA PHE A 145 -3.07 5.41 10.29
C PHE A 145 -2.50 4.12 9.71
N ILE A 146 -3.36 3.21 9.23
CA ILE A 146 -2.94 1.91 8.69
C ILE A 146 -2.29 2.06 7.31
N PHE A 147 -2.88 2.86 6.43
CA PHE A 147 -2.50 2.94 5.02
C PHE A 147 -1.70 4.20 4.65
N GLY A 148 -1.64 5.22 5.51
CA GLY A 148 -1.04 6.51 5.19
C GLY A 148 0.45 6.50 4.87
N LEU A 149 1.18 5.45 5.28
CA LEU A 149 2.59 5.27 4.93
C LEU A 149 2.82 4.26 3.79
N THR A 150 1.76 3.68 3.22
CA THR A 150 1.93 2.71 2.12
C THR A 150 2.52 3.33 0.87
N GLU A 151 2.34 4.64 0.68
CA GLU A 151 2.91 5.37 -0.45
C GLU A 151 4.41 5.68 -0.28
N ILE A 152 4.94 5.64 0.95
CA ILE A 152 6.35 5.92 1.22
C ILE A 152 7.14 4.62 1.16
N THR A 153 7.57 4.24 -0.02
CA THR A 153 8.13 2.91 -0.26
C THR A 153 9.65 2.88 -0.37
N ARG A 154 10.29 4.02 -0.67
CA ARG A 154 11.74 4.14 -0.79
C ARG A 154 12.24 5.42 -0.12
N PRO A 155 12.04 5.57 1.20
CA PRO A 155 12.51 6.73 1.93
C PRO A 155 14.02 6.68 2.15
N PHE A 156 14.66 7.83 2.00
CA PHE A 156 16.07 8.04 2.28
C PHE A 156 16.22 8.92 3.52
N ALA A 157 17.08 8.51 4.42
CA ALA A 157 17.33 9.23 5.65
C ALA A 157 18.79 9.08 6.08
N THR A 158 19.26 10.00 6.91
CA THR A 158 20.54 9.89 7.60
C THR A 158 20.34 9.93 9.12
N THR A 159 21.40 9.53 9.84
CA THR A 159 21.41 9.50 11.30
C THR A 159 21.28 10.91 11.90
N PRO A 160 20.83 11.02 13.16
CA PRO A 160 20.93 12.28 13.92
C PRO A 160 22.37 12.78 14.02
N GLY A 161 22.52 14.10 14.18
CA GLY A 161 23.84 14.71 14.42
C GLY A 161 24.64 15.07 13.16
N VAL A 162 24.11 14.86 11.96
CA VAL A 162 24.71 15.37 10.73
C VAL A 162 24.71 16.90 10.75
N PRO A 163 25.87 17.58 10.50
CA PRO A 163 25.93 19.03 10.44
C PRO A 163 24.95 19.61 9.43
N LYS A 164 24.34 20.76 9.77
CA LYS A 164 23.27 21.38 8.95
C LYS A 164 23.66 21.59 7.48
N GLU A 165 24.87 22.05 7.23
CA GLU A 165 25.37 22.28 5.86
C GLU A 165 25.47 20.98 5.05
N ARG A 166 25.96 19.90 5.68
CA ARG A 166 26.04 18.58 5.04
C ARG A 166 24.64 18.00 4.79
N LEU A 167 23.73 18.19 5.75
CA LEU A 167 22.34 17.75 5.57
C LEU A 167 21.67 18.50 4.42
N ALA A 168 21.88 19.82 4.31
CA ALA A 168 21.36 20.62 3.20
C ALA A 168 21.93 20.15 1.85
N ALA A 169 23.22 19.87 1.78
CA ALA A 169 23.87 19.34 0.57
C ALA A 169 23.30 17.95 0.19
N LEU A 170 23.10 17.06 1.17
CA LEU A 170 22.52 15.74 0.93
C LEU A 170 21.07 15.82 0.44
N ARG A 171 20.24 16.69 1.03
CA ARG A 171 18.86 16.92 0.59
C ARG A 171 18.79 17.47 -0.84
N LYS A 172 19.67 18.45 -1.13
CA LYS A 172 19.78 19.00 -2.48
C LYS A 172 20.23 17.92 -3.49
N GLY A 173 21.29 17.17 -3.20
CA GLY A 173 21.79 16.11 -4.06
C GLY A 173 20.76 15.01 -4.31
N PHE A 174 20.01 14.61 -3.27
CA PHE A 174 18.90 13.68 -3.41
C PHE A 174 17.84 14.22 -4.37
N TRP A 175 17.37 15.46 -4.16
CA TRP A 175 16.30 16.05 -4.96
C TRP A 175 16.72 16.27 -6.41
N ASP A 176 17.91 16.84 -6.63
CA ASP A 176 18.45 17.06 -7.96
C ASP A 176 18.56 15.72 -8.74
N THR A 177 18.99 14.65 -8.05
CA THR A 177 19.08 13.31 -8.66
C THR A 177 17.68 12.73 -8.93
N ALA A 178 16.79 12.77 -7.95
CA ALA A 178 15.46 12.17 -8.04
C ALA A 178 14.58 12.83 -9.12
N THR A 179 14.83 14.11 -9.42
CA THR A 179 14.11 14.88 -10.45
C THR A 179 14.86 15.02 -11.78
N SER A 180 16.05 14.39 -11.90
CA SER A 180 16.87 14.52 -13.10
C SER A 180 16.27 13.79 -14.31
N ALA A 181 16.47 14.37 -15.51
CA ALA A 181 16.08 13.73 -16.75
C ALA A 181 16.76 12.36 -16.95
N ALA A 182 18.02 12.23 -16.54
CA ALA A 182 18.80 10.99 -16.65
C ALA A 182 18.20 9.86 -15.80
N LEU A 183 17.76 10.15 -14.56
CA LEU A 183 17.08 9.14 -13.73
C LEU A 183 15.73 8.77 -14.32
N LYS A 184 14.95 9.77 -14.79
CA LYS A 184 13.65 9.52 -15.44
C LYS A 184 13.80 8.61 -16.66
N GLU A 185 14.74 8.91 -17.57
CA GLU A 185 15.01 8.07 -18.76
C GLU A 185 15.40 6.63 -18.37
N THR A 186 16.24 6.49 -17.32
CA THR A 186 16.65 5.18 -16.84
C THR A 186 15.47 4.41 -16.24
N ALA A 187 14.62 5.08 -15.46
CA ALA A 187 13.43 4.50 -14.88
C ALA A 187 12.42 4.05 -15.96
N ASP A 188 12.16 4.90 -16.95
CA ASP A 188 11.25 4.59 -18.06
C ASP A 188 11.76 3.35 -18.84
N ARG A 189 13.05 3.28 -19.11
CA ARG A 189 13.67 2.11 -19.79
C ARG A 189 13.56 0.83 -18.96
N GLN A 190 13.65 0.93 -17.64
CA GLN A 190 13.56 -0.21 -16.72
C GLN A 190 12.13 -0.47 -16.22
N LYS A 191 11.15 0.32 -16.65
CA LYS A 191 9.75 0.27 -16.21
C LYS A 191 9.61 0.42 -14.68
N LEU A 192 10.41 1.31 -14.10
CA LEU A 192 10.37 1.66 -12.68
C LEU A 192 9.53 2.93 -12.48
N ILE A 193 8.81 2.99 -11.35
CA ILE A 193 8.12 4.20 -10.94
C ILE A 193 9.12 5.09 -10.21
N VAL A 194 9.29 6.32 -10.69
CA VAL A 194 9.97 7.40 -9.98
C VAL A 194 8.96 8.54 -9.81
N ASP A 195 8.52 8.71 -8.58
CA ASP A 195 7.56 9.75 -8.16
C ASP A 195 8.03 10.30 -6.80
N PRO A 196 9.01 11.24 -6.83
CA PRO A 196 9.74 11.63 -5.65
C PRO A 196 8.95 12.59 -4.76
N MET A 197 9.19 12.45 -3.45
CA MET A 197 8.83 13.43 -2.43
C MET A 197 10.11 14.04 -1.86
N ASP A 198 10.13 15.35 -1.63
CA ASP A 198 11.24 16.00 -0.96
C ASP A 198 11.33 15.66 0.53
N ALA A 199 12.36 16.17 1.21
CA ALA A 199 12.58 15.92 2.62
C ALA A 199 11.42 16.41 3.50
N ALA A 200 10.86 17.59 3.18
CA ALA A 200 9.79 18.20 3.98
C ALA A 200 8.47 17.42 3.85
N ALA A 201 8.08 17.06 2.64
CA ALA A 201 6.90 16.26 2.37
C ALA A 201 7.01 14.87 2.99
N THR A 202 8.18 14.22 2.87
CA THR A 202 8.45 12.90 3.47
C THR A 202 8.36 12.97 5.00
N GLU A 203 8.99 13.97 5.62
CA GLU A 203 8.95 14.17 7.08
C GLU A 203 7.53 14.44 7.56
N LYS A 204 6.77 15.29 6.84
CA LYS A 204 5.37 15.59 7.16
C LYS A 204 4.51 14.33 7.16
N ALA A 205 4.61 13.48 6.14
CA ALA A 205 3.82 12.26 6.05
C ALA A 205 4.10 11.29 7.21
N PHE A 206 5.37 11.11 7.60
CA PHE A 206 5.71 10.33 8.80
C PHE A 206 5.17 10.97 10.08
N ARG A 207 5.30 12.30 10.22
CA ARG A 207 4.83 13.04 11.39
C ARG A 207 3.32 12.94 11.55
N ASP A 208 2.56 13.12 10.48
CA ASP A 208 1.10 13.05 10.50
C ASP A 208 0.59 11.68 11.02
N VAL A 209 1.19 10.57 10.54
CA VAL A 209 0.83 9.23 11.02
C VAL A 209 1.27 9.01 12.46
N LEU A 210 2.48 9.43 12.83
CA LEU A 210 3.03 9.23 14.18
C LEU A 210 2.37 10.11 15.24
N ALA A 211 1.72 11.20 14.85
CA ALA A 211 0.94 12.09 15.72
C ALA A 211 -0.49 11.58 15.97
N SER A 212 -0.87 10.45 15.37
CA SER A 212 -2.22 9.89 15.56
C SER A 212 -2.54 9.66 17.03
N PRO A 213 -3.77 9.98 17.48
CA PRO A 213 -4.24 9.76 18.85
C PRO A 213 -4.05 8.30 19.28
N LYS A 214 -3.83 8.09 20.59
CA LYS A 214 -3.59 6.75 21.13
C LYS A 214 -4.76 5.79 20.86
N GLU A 215 -5.99 6.29 20.96
CA GLU A 215 -7.19 5.51 20.64
C GLU A 215 -7.25 5.04 19.19
N VAL A 216 -6.81 5.88 18.23
CA VAL A 216 -6.70 5.50 16.80
C VAL A 216 -5.66 4.40 16.63
N VAL A 217 -4.51 4.53 17.30
CA VAL A 217 -3.42 3.52 17.24
C VAL A 217 -3.90 2.18 17.82
N GLU A 218 -4.54 2.17 18.97
CA GLU A 218 -5.03 0.93 19.60
C GLU A 218 -6.13 0.28 18.73
N ARG A 219 -7.09 1.07 18.24
CA ARG A 219 -8.11 0.57 17.31
C ARG A 219 -7.49 0.01 16.03
N ALA A 220 -6.51 0.68 15.44
CA ALA A 220 -5.81 0.19 14.26
C ALA A 220 -5.12 -1.17 14.50
N LYS A 221 -4.49 -1.36 15.68
CA LYS A 221 -3.89 -2.65 16.06
C LYS A 221 -4.91 -3.78 16.13
N GLU A 222 -6.14 -3.48 16.56
CA GLU A 222 -7.23 -4.48 16.57
C GLU A 222 -7.69 -4.81 15.15
N MET A 223 -7.83 -3.79 14.29
CA MET A 223 -8.34 -3.95 12.94
C MET A 223 -7.44 -4.81 12.04
N ILE A 224 -6.11 -4.75 12.23
CA ILE A 224 -5.15 -5.56 11.45
C ILE A 224 -4.91 -6.98 12.01
N ARG A 225 -5.54 -7.33 13.14
CA ARG A 225 -5.39 -8.66 13.73
C ARG A 225 -6.29 -9.69 13.04
N ARG A 226 -5.80 -10.94 13.05
CA ARG A 226 -6.64 -12.06 12.66
C ARG A 226 -7.94 -12.05 13.49
N PRO A 227 -9.11 -12.09 12.85
CA PRO A 227 -10.38 -12.18 13.58
C PRO A 227 -10.38 -13.38 14.52
N LYS A 228 -10.95 -13.19 15.72
CA LYS A 228 -11.26 -14.34 16.57
C LYS A 228 -12.37 -15.14 15.89
N SER A 229 -12.17 -16.44 15.78
CA SER A 229 -13.15 -17.40 15.26
C SER A 229 -14.41 -17.42 16.14
#